data_51cacf90107b421aed6968372ef09326
#
_entry.id   51cacf90107b421aed6968372ef09326
#
_cell.length_a   1.000
_cell.length_b   1.000
_cell.length_c   1.000
_cell.angle_alpha   90.00
_cell.angle_beta   90.00
_cell.angle_gamma   90.00
#
_symmetry.space_group_name_H-M   'P 1'
#
loop_
_entity.id
_entity.type
_entity.pdbx_description
1 polymer ?
#
loop_
_entity_poly.entity_id
_entity_poly.type
_entity_poly.pdbx_seq_one_letter_code
_entity_poly.pdbx_strand_id
1 'polypeptide(L)'
;MAHFPAQLLGLPKFDGPFDAHRLAAEGCEVLFASYPGGTAIAAHVHSTDNVGVITQGELILTIRDAEQRYGVGARYHVPANTMHAARFELPTSEIEFWFGSGQP
;
A
#
# COMPACT_ATOMS: atom_id res chain seq x y z
N MET A 1 -10.86 -3.86 9.23
CA MET A 1 -11.06 -2.72 10.13
C MET A 1 -10.02 -1.65 9.85
N ALA A 2 -10.44 -0.41 9.69
CA ALA A 2 -9.52 0.70 9.50
C ALA A 2 -8.90 1.10 10.84
N HIS A 3 -7.61 1.37 10.84
CA HIS A 3 -6.85 1.72 12.04
C HIS A 3 -6.30 3.15 11.97
N PHE A 4 -6.94 3.99 11.16
CA PHE A 4 -6.56 5.37 11.03
C PHE A 4 -7.48 6.24 11.87
N PRO A 5 -7.00 7.41 12.35
CA PRO A 5 -7.84 8.34 13.09
C PRO A 5 -9.05 8.80 12.27
N ALA A 6 -10.09 9.22 12.97
CA ALA A 6 -11.32 9.67 12.32
C ALA A 6 -11.08 10.81 11.33
N GLN A 7 -10.09 11.66 11.58
CA GLN A 7 -9.73 12.75 10.68
C GLN A 7 -9.35 12.26 9.28
N LEU A 8 -8.74 11.07 9.19
CA LEU A 8 -8.35 10.48 7.90
C LEU A 8 -9.49 9.68 7.28
N LEU A 9 -10.37 9.11 8.10
CA LEU A 9 -11.49 8.33 7.61
C LEU A 9 -12.55 9.18 6.93
N GLY A 10 -12.50 10.50 7.10
CA GLY A 10 -13.35 11.42 6.38
C GLY A 10 -12.88 11.75 4.97
N LEU A 11 -11.68 11.31 4.58
CA LEU A 11 -11.18 11.50 3.22
C LEU A 11 -11.98 10.67 2.23
N PRO A 12 -12.02 11.07 0.94
CA PRO A 12 -12.70 10.29 -0.08
C PRO A 12 -12.17 8.86 -0.16
N LYS A 13 -13.05 7.93 -0.46
CA LYS A 13 -12.65 6.54 -0.70
C LYS A 13 -11.91 6.42 -2.02
N PHE A 14 -10.89 5.58 -2.02
CA PHE A 14 -10.21 5.17 -3.24
C PHE A 14 -11.14 4.28 -4.06
N ASP A 15 -11.26 4.60 -5.35
CA ASP A 15 -12.06 3.81 -6.28
C ASP A 15 -11.16 2.71 -6.86
N GLY A 16 -11.05 1.60 -6.15
CA GLY A 16 -10.16 0.52 -6.52
C GLY A 16 -10.44 -0.75 -5.73
N PRO A 17 -9.59 -1.77 -5.91
CA PRO A 17 -9.89 -3.11 -5.40
C PRO A 17 -9.62 -3.31 -3.91
N PHE A 18 -9.11 -2.32 -3.19
CA PHE A 18 -8.82 -2.46 -1.76
C PHE A 18 -9.38 -1.27 -0.98
N ASP A 19 -9.50 -1.46 0.32
CA ASP A 19 -10.07 -0.45 1.22
C ASP A 19 -9.03 0.62 1.53
N ALA A 20 -9.24 1.83 1.01
CA ALA A 20 -8.33 2.93 1.23
C ALA A 20 -9.08 4.26 1.21
N HIS A 21 -8.53 5.23 1.95
CA HIS A 21 -8.93 6.62 1.91
C HIS A 21 -7.83 7.40 1.20
N ARG A 22 -8.23 8.35 0.37
CA ARG A 22 -7.34 8.99 -0.59
C ARG A 22 -7.12 10.46 -0.25
N LEU A 23 -5.86 10.87 -0.26
CA LEU A 23 -5.46 12.27 -0.18
C LEU A 23 -4.69 12.60 -1.45
N ALA A 24 -5.25 13.49 -2.27
CA ALA A 24 -4.55 13.95 -3.48
C ALA A 24 -3.58 15.07 -3.09
N ALA A 25 -2.34 14.96 -3.53
CA ALA A 25 -1.31 15.98 -3.35
C ALA A 25 -0.65 16.23 -4.69
N GLU A 26 0.05 17.34 -4.81
CA GLU A 26 0.73 17.67 -6.05
C GLU A 26 1.85 16.68 -6.31
N GLY A 27 1.80 15.99 -7.45
CA GLY A 27 2.80 15.00 -7.84
C GLY A 27 2.78 13.71 -7.04
N CYS A 28 1.79 13.54 -6.16
CA CYS A 28 1.73 12.38 -5.30
C CYS A 28 0.30 12.09 -4.90
N GLU A 29 -0.09 10.82 -4.96
CA GLU A 29 -1.34 10.36 -4.39
C GLU A 29 -1.03 9.56 -3.14
N VAL A 30 -1.73 9.85 -2.05
CA VAL A 30 -1.54 9.19 -0.76
C VAL A 30 -2.76 8.35 -0.44
N LEU A 31 -2.55 7.07 -0.16
CA LEU A 31 -3.63 6.16 0.24
C LEU A 31 -3.39 5.68 1.68
N PHE A 32 -4.43 5.78 2.47
CA PHE A 32 -4.47 5.22 3.83
C PHE A 32 -5.22 3.90 3.70
N ALA A 33 -4.49 2.81 3.53
CA ALA A 33 -5.02 1.53 3.09
C ALA A 33 -5.06 0.51 4.21
N SER A 34 -6.08 -0.34 4.18
CA SER A 34 -6.26 -1.43 5.14
C SER A 34 -6.53 -2.73 4.38
N TYR A 35 -5.85 -3.78 4.79
CA TYR A 35 -5.96 -5.10 4.17
C TYR A 35 -6.32 -6.14 5.23
N PRO A 36 -7.37 -6.92 5.00
CA PRO A 36 -7.69 -8.03 5.91
C PRO A 36 -6.58 -9.07 5.94
N GLY A 37 -6.42 -9.76 7.06
CA GLY A 37 -5.54 -10.91 7.12
C GLY A 37 -5.96 -11.96 6.10
N GLY A 38 -4.99 -12.60 5.47
CA GLY A 38 -5.22 -13.56 4.41
C GLY A 38 -5.32 -12.96 3.01
N THR A 39 -5.18 -11.64 2.87
CA THR A 39 -5.18 -10.99 1.56
C THR A 39 -3.90 -11.31 0.81
N ALA A 40 -4.03 -11.65 -0.47
CA ALA A 40 -2.90 -11.86 -1.36
C ALA A 40 -3.13 -11.06 -2.64
N ILE A 41 -2.10 -10.33 -3.06
CA ILE A 41 -2.12 -9.54 -4.30
C ILE A 41 -1.16 -10.22 -5.27
N ALA A 42 -1.71 -10.68 -6.39
CA ALA A 42 -0.95 -11.39 -7.40
C ALA A 42 0.12 -10.49 -8.02
N ALA A 43 1.13 -11.12 -8.59
CA ALA A 43 2.23 -10.39 -9.23
C ALA A 43 1.72 -9.44 -10.31
N HIS A 44 2.21 -8.21 -10.26
CA HIS A 44 1.80 -7.15 -11.19
C HIS A 44 2.89 -6.06 -11.24
N VAL A 45 2.72 -5.10 -12.13
CA VAL A 45 3.61 -3.95 -12.26
C VAL A 45 2.81 -2.66 -12.21
N HIS A 46 3.46 -1.59 -11.77
CA HIS A 46 2.93 -0.23 -11.85
C HIS A 46 3.88 0.65 -12.64
N SER A 47 3.35 1.66 -13.31
CA SER A 47 4.16 2.60 -14.08
C SER A 47 4.81 3.69 -13.21
N THR A 48 4.48 3.75 -11.94
CA THR A 48 5.00 4.75 -11.01
C THR A 48 5.71 4.09 -9.84
N ASP A 49 6.61 4.83 -9.20
CA ASP A 49 7.20 4.40 -7.93
C ASP A 49 6.13 4.37 -6.85
N ASN A 50 6.21 3.36 -6.01
CA ASN A 50 5.39 3.26 -4.81
C ASN A 50 6.30 3.13 -3.60
N VAL A 51 6.06 3.98 -2.61
CA VAL A 51 6.73 3.93 -1.32
C VAL A 51 5.64 3.84 -0.26
N GLY A 52 5.86 3.07 0.78
CA GLY A 52 4.89 2.99 1.85
C GLY A 52 5.51 2.79 3.20
N VAL A 53 4.71 3.02 4.24
CA VAL A 53 5.09 2.76 5.62
C VAL A 53 3.98 1.93 6.27
N ILE A 54 4.38 0.92 7.02
CA ILE A 54 3.43 0.03 7.69
C ILE A 54 3.06 0.64 9.04
N THR A 55 1.76 0.79 9.28
CA THR A 55 1.26 1.36 10.54
C THR A 55 0.66 0.31 11.45
N GLN A 56 0.29 -0.85 10.90
CA GLN A 56 -0.22 -1.99 11.65
C GLN A 56 0.04 -3.27 10.86
N GLY A 57 0.36 -4.35 11.56
CA GLY A 57 0.51 -5.65 10.94
C GLY A 57 1.86 -5.82 10.24
N GLU A 58 1.85 -6.49 9.10
CA GLU A 58 3.08 -6.82 8.40
C GLU A 58 2.79 -7.00 6.91
N LEU A 59 3.61 -6.39 6.07
CA LEU A 59 3.61 -6.61 4.63
C LEU A 59 4.68 -7.65 4.29
N ILE A 60 4.30 -8.65 3.51
CA ILE A 60 5.23 -9.60 2.93
C ILE A 60 5.27 -9.30 1.44
N LEU A 61 6.40 -8.76 0.98
CA LEU A 61 6.57 -8.25 -0.38
C LEU A 61 7.57 -9.12 -1.12
N THR A 62 7.19 -9.58 -2.32
CA THR A 62 8.06 -10.36 -3.19
C THR A 62 8.41 -9.53 -4.40
N ILE A 63 9.70 -9.28 -4.59
CA ILE A 63 10.24 -8.60 -5.77
C ILE A 63 11.33 -9.50 -6.35
N ARG A 64 11.22 -9.83 -7.64
CA ARG A 64 12.23 -10.64 -8.36
C ARG A 64 12.55 -11.93 -7.59
N ASP A 65 11.52 -12.61 -7.14
CA ASP A 65 11.61 -13.88 -6.39
C ASP A 65 12.25 -13.74 -5.01
N ALA A 66 12.51 -12.54 -4.55
CA ALA A 66 13.01 -12.29 -3.19
C ALA A 66 11.89 -11.80 -2.31
N GLU A 67 11.63 -12.51 -1.23
CA GLU A 67 10.59 -12.18 -0.28
C GLU A 67 11.19 -11.41 0.89
N GLN A 68 10.57 -10.28 1.25
CA GLN A 68 10.97 -9.49 2.41
C GLN A 68 9.76 -9.15 3.25
N ARG A 69 9.97 -9.02 4.56
CA ARG A 69 8.92 -8.69 5.52
C ARG A 69 9.15 -7.30 6.08
N TYR A 70 8.06 -6.53 6.13
CA TYR A 70 8.06 -5.15 6.63
C TYR A 70 7.04 -5.03 7.75
N GLY A 71 7.53 -4.80 8.96
CA GLY A 71 6.68 -4.62 10.13
C GLY A 71 6.36 -3.15 10.39
N VAL A 72 5.70 -2.89 11.52
CA VAL A 72 5.27 -1.54 11.88
C VAL A 72 6.46 -0.60 11.94
N GLY A 73 6.32 0.55 11.27
CA GLY A 73 7.35 1.57 11.17
C GLY A 73 8.35 1.35 10.04
N ALA A 74 8.34 0.18 9.41
CA ALA A 74 9.23 -0.08 8.28
C ALA A 74 8.68 0.57 7.01
N ARG A 75 9.59 1.03 6.15
CA ARG A 75 9.27 1.58 4.85
C ARG A 75 9.67 0.59 3.76
N TYR A 76 8.84 0.49 2.74
CA TYR A 76 9.16 -0.29 1.56
C TYR A 76 9.19 0.60 0.32
N HIS A 77 9.87 0.14 -0.72
CA HIS A 77 9.92 0.83 -1.99
C HIS A 77 9.78 -0.19 -3.12
N VAL A 78 8.79 0.03 -3.98
CA VAL A 78 8.63 -0.72 -5.22
C VAL A 78 8.92 0.24 -6.36
N PRO A 79 10.05 0.08 -7.06
CA PRO A 79 10.36 0.95 -8.20
C PRO A 79 9.35 0.76 -9.33
N ALA A 80 9.19 1.81 -10.15
CA ALA A 80 8.34 1.75 -11.33
C ALA A 80 8.73 0.57 -12.23
N ASN A 81 7.72 -0.04 -12.85
CA ASN A 81 7.89 -1.12 -13.82
C ASN A 81 8.59 -2.37 -13.27
N THR A 82 8.48 -2.59 -11.97
CA THR A 82 9.07 -3.76 -11.32
C THR A 82 7.96 -4.75 -10.94
N MET A 83 8.09 -5.98 -11.41
CA MET A 83 7.14 -7.05 -11.07
C MET A 83 7.22 -7.34 -9.59
N HIS A 84 6.09 -7.32 -8.90
CA HIS A 84 6.03 -7.58 -7.47
C HIS A 84 4.70 -8.19 -7.07
N ALA A 85 4.70 -8.88 -5.94
CA ALA A 85 3.51 -9.44 -5.32
C ALA A 85 3.53 -9.11 -3.83
N ALA A 86 2.36 -9.13 -3.21
CA ALA A 86 2.24 -8.83 -1.79
C ALA A 86 1.28 -9.79 -1.14
N ARG A 87 1.50 -10.08 0.14
CA ARG A 87 0.49 -10.76 0.95
C ARG A 87 0.54 -10.26 2.38
N PHE A 88 -0.58 -10.43 3.06
CA PHE A 88 -0.78 -9.97 4.42
C PHE A 88 -1.36 -11.13 5.22
N GLU A 89 -0.57 -11.73 6.09
CA GLU A 89 -1.05 -12.82 6.95
C GLU A 89 -1.86 -12.30 8.12
N LEU A 90 -1.59 -11.07 8.54
CA LEU A 90 -2.28 -10.38 9.61
C LEU A 90 -3.08 -9.21 9.03
N PRO A 91 -4.12 -8.72 9.74
CA PRO A 91 -4.71 -7.44 9.36
C PRO A 91 -3.62 -6.38 9.34
N THR A 92 -3.51 -5.67 8.22
CA THR A 92 -2.41 -4.73 7.97
C THR A 92 -2.95 -3.41 7.49
N SER A 93 -2.38 -2.34 8.03
CA SER A 93 -2.66 -0.99 7.56
C SER A 93 -1.36 -0.34 7.16
N GLU A 94 -1.42 0.46 6.10
CA GLU A 94 -0.24 1.15 5.60
C GLU A 94 -0.61 2.48 4.98
N ILE A 95 0.37 3.37 4.91
CA ILE A 95 0.25 4.63 4.18
C ILE A 95 1.06 4.47 2.91
N GLU A 96 0.41 4.61 1.76
CA GLU A 96 1.01 4.38 0.45
C GLU A 96 1.17 5.70 -0.27
N PHE A 97 2.35 5.93 -0.84
CA PHE A 97 2.66 7.11 -1.64
C PHE A 97 2.89 6.65 -3.08
N TRP A 98 2.07 7.19 -3.99
CA TRP A 98 2.12 6.88 -5.42
C TRP A 98 2.54 8.13 -6.16
N PHE A 99 3.69 8.10 -6.80
CA PHE A 99 4.29 9.28 -7.41
C PHE A 99 3.97 9.35 -8.90
N GLY A 100 3.76 10.57 -9.41
CA GLY A 100 3.47 10.80 -10.80
C GLY A 100 2.00 10.64 -11.11
N SER A 101 1.68 10.40 -12.39
CA SER A 101 0.30 10.34 -12.88
C SER A 101 -0.22 8.92 -13.04
N GLY A 102 0.54 7.92 -12.64
CA GLY A 102 0.13 6.53 -12.73
C GLY A 102 -0.94 6.18 -11.70
N GLN A 103 -1.55 5.02 -11.88
CA GLN A 103 -2.56 4.51 -10.96
C GLN A 103 -1.96 3.46 -10.03
N PRO A 104 -2.39 3.44 -8.79
CA PRO A 104 -2.01 2.38 -7.87
C PRO A 104 -2.39 0.99 -8.36
#